data_964ab1cc0ec96fbe10776ba17ac9148b
#
_entry.id   964ab1cc0ec96fbe10776ba17ac9148b
#
_cell.length_a   1.000
_cell.length_b   1.000
_cell.length_c   1.000
_cell.angle_alpha   90.00
_cell.angle_beta   90.00
_cell.angle_gamma   90.00
#
_symmetry.space_group_name_H-M   'P 1'
#
loop_
_entity.id
_entity.type
_entity.pdbx_description
1 polymer ?
#
loop_
_entity_poly.entity_id
_entity_poly.type
_entity_poly.pdbx_seq_one_letter_code
_entity_poly.pdbx_strand_id
1 'polypeptide(L)'
;MEKRIHTAADQTKQALAAALKKWMAQKPMDKITIHDLTECCGIRRQNFYYHFEDIYDLMRWMFQEEAVSLLRQHEGTLLWQEGLRQLFRYLEENRAVCLCALKSVGRDDLKRFFEADIHAIIHRTVEQISEDVGIARAGVTAEDIALMTHVYVVAFAGVLESWLLGEIERTPEELIVFADCFLQDHIRGAEIRMQHLGV
;
A
#
# COMPACT_ATOMS: atom_id res chain seq x y z
N MET A 1 7.53 -17.12 -15.19
CA MET A 1 7.19 -15.73 -15.62
C MET A 1 6.04 -15.84 -16.61
N GLU A 2 4.81 -15.81 -16.10
CA GLU A 2 3.61 -15.89 -16.92
C GLU A 2 3.33 -14.53 -17.53
N LYS A 3 3.38 -14.44 -18.85
CA LYS A 3 3.09 -13.23 -19.61
C LYS A 3 1.57 -12.98 -19.50
N ARG A 4 1.13 -12.08 -18.59
CA ARG A 4 -0.27 -11.62 -18.55
C ARG A 4 -0.62 -11.12 -19.95
N ILE A 5 -1.54 -11.79 -20.62
CA ILE A 5 -2.13 -11.31 -21.88
C ILE A 5 -3.03 -10.13 -21.48
N HIS A 6 -2.52 -8.91 -21.66
CA HIS A 6 -3.32 -7.72 -21.41
C HIS A 6 -4.47 -7.67 -22.44
N THR A 7 -5.68 -7.67 -21.93
CA THR A 7 -6.87 -7.46 -22.77
C THR A 7 -6.90 -6.01 -23.27
N ALA A 8 -7.67 -5.73 -24.34
CA ALA A 8 -7.86 -4.35 -24.82
C ALA A 8 -8.42 -3.42 -23.71
N ALA A 9 -9.22 -3.99 -22.80
CA ALA A 9 -9.74 -3.27 -21.63
C ALA A 9 -8.61 -2.90 -20.66
N ASP A 10 -7.67 -3.80 -20.38
CA ASP A 10 -6.52 -3.54 -19.51
C ASP A 10 -5.60 -2.47 -20.10
N GLN A 11 -5.37 -2.51 -21.39
CA GLN A 11 -4.58 -1.49 -22.10
C GLN A 11 -5.21 -0.10 -21.97
N THR A 12 -6.54 0.00 -22.09
CA THR A 12 -7.27 1.27 -21.92
C THR A 12 -7.13 1.79 -20.48
N LYS A 13 -7.28 0.92 -19.48
CA LYS A 13 -7.11 1.29 -18.07
C LYS A 13 -5.69 1.80 -17.79
N GLN A 14 -4.68 1.10 -18.30
CA GLN A 14 -3.28 1.50 -18.14
C GLN A 14 -2.98 2.83 -18.83
N ALA A 15 -3.51 3.07 -20.03
CA ALA A 15 -3.36 4.34 -20.74
C ALA A 15 -3.97 5.50 -19.93
N LEU A 16 -5.18 5.30 -19.38
CA LEU A 16 -5.85 6.28 -18.53
C LEU A 16 -5.05 6.55 -17.24
N ALA A 17 -4.50 5.51 -16.60
CA ALA A 17 -3.64 5.67 -15.42
C ALA A 17 -2.37 6.45 -15.73
N ALA A 18 -1.71 6.16 -16.84
CA ALA A 18 -0.52 6.89 -17.29
C ALA A 18 -0.84 8.37 -17.57
N ALA A 19 -1.99 8.66 -18.20
CA ALA A 19 -2.47 10.03 -18.41
C ALA A 19 -2.75 10.73 -17.08
N LEU A 20 -3.38 10.05 -16.13
CA LEU A 20 -3.65 10.60 -14.79
C LEU A 20 -2.35 10.94 -14.06
N LYS A 21 -1.37 10.03 -14.03
CA LYS A 21 -0.04 10.28 -13.43
C LYS A 21 0.62 11.51 -14.01
N LYS A 22 0.62 11.66 -15.34
CA LYS A 22 1.17 12.81 -16.02
C LYS A 22 0.53 14.13 -15.53
N TRP A 23 -0.79 14.16 -15.38
CA TRP A 23 -1.50 15.35 -14.93
C TRP A 23 -1.32 15.61 -13.43
N MET A 24 -1.33 14.58 -12.58
CA MET A 24 -1.10 14.70 -11.14
C MET A 24 0.29 15.25 -10.82
N ALA A 25 1.28 15.01 -11.66
CA ALA A 25 2.60 15.60 -11.52
C ALA A 25 2.67 17.11 -11.86
N GLN A 26 1.62 17.66 -12.51
CA GLN A 26 1.63 19.03 -13.03
C GLN A 26 0.61 19.96 -12.38
N LYS A 27 -0.53 19.42 -11.93
CA LYS A 27 -1.63 20.22 -11.36
C LYS A 27 -2.38 19.45 -10.26
N PRO A 28 -3.05 20.18 -9.34
CA PRO A 28 -3.88 19.55 -8.32
C PRO A 28 -5.00 18.69 -8.90
N MET A 29 -5.37 17.65 -8.17
CA MET A 29 -6.35 16.65 -8.60
C MET A 29 -7.73 17.26 -8.97
N ASP A 30 -8.19 18.25 -8.22
CA ASP A 30 -9.46 18.99 -8.46
C ASP A 30 -9.48 19.78 -9.77
N LYS A 31 -8.32 19.98 -10.39
CA LYS A 31 -8.17 20.64 -11.70
C LYS A 31 -7.99 19.65 -12.86
N ILE A 32 -7.96 18.36 -12.57
CA ILE A 32 -7.88 17.31 -13.60
C ILE A 32 -9.30 16.93 -13.99
N THR A 33 -9.58 16.91 -15.32
CA THR A 33 -10.89 16.56 -15.85
C THR A 33 -10.84 15.25 -16.61
N ILE A 34 -11.98 14.56 -16.71
CA ILE A 34 -12.10 13.36 -17.56
C ILE A 34 -11.78 13.71 -19.03
N HIS A 35 -12.05 14.93 -19.45
CA HIS A 35 -11.70 15.40 -20.80
C HIS A 35 -10.18 15.40 -21.00
N ASP A 36 -9.42 15.94 -20.06
CA ASP A 36 -7.95 15.94 -20.11
C ASP A 36 -7.39 14.51 -20.31
N LEU A 37 -7.96 13.53 -19.59
CA LEU A 37 -7.52 12.14 -19.63
C LEU A 37 -7.89 11.48 -20.97
N THR A 38 -9.13 11.63 -21.40
CA THR A 38 -9.63 11.00 -22.61
C THR A 38 -9.02 11.58 -23.87
N GLU A 39 -8.75 12.88 -23.90
CA GLU A 39 -8.03 13.56 -24.97
C GLU A 39 -6.58 13.04 -25.07
N CYS A 40 -5.89 12.92 -23.91
CA CYS A 40 -4.54 12.38 -23.86
C CYS A 40 -4.44 10.93 -24.39
N CYS A 41 -5.49 10.11 -24.16
CA CYS A 41 -5.56 8.73 -24.61
C CYS A 41 -6.17 8.54 -26.01
N GLY A 42 -6.70 9.59 -26.63
CA GLY A 42 -7.40 9.50 -27.93
C GLY A 42 -8.70 8.68 -27.86
N ILE A 43 -9.38 8.64 -26.70
CA ILE A 43 -10.62 7.87 -26.49
C ILE A 43 -11.80 8.79 -26.21
N ARG A 44 -13.02 8.26 -26.41
CA ARG A 44 -14.24 9.01 -26.08
C ARG A 44 -14.53 8.97 -24.59
N ARG A 45 -15.17 10.03 -24.06
CA ARG A 45 -15.60 10.12 -22.64
C ARG A 45 -16.43 8.91 -22.19
N GLN A 46 -17.23 8.34 -23.05
CA GLN A 46 -18.02 7.14 -22.76
C GLN A 46 -17.15 5.92 -22.42
N ASN A 47 -15.96 5.79 -23.06
CA ASN A 47 -15.01 4.71 -22.77
C ASN A 47 -14.40 4.84 -21.37
N PHE A 48 -14.22 6.07 -20.86
CA PHE A 48 -13.81 6.27 -19.48
C PHE A 48 -14.84 5.68 -18.51
N TYR A 49 -16.11 6.05 -18.63
CA TYR A 49 -17.19 5.59 -17.77
C TYR A 49 -17.51 4.09 -17.89
N TYR A 50 -17.05 3.44 -18.94
CA TYR A 50 -17.10 1.98 -19.04
C TYR A 50 -16.16 1.29 -18.04
N HIS A 51 -15.07 1.96 -17.64
CA HIS A 51 -14.02 1.39 -16.78
C HIS A 51 -14.02 1.95 -15.38
N PHE A 52 -14.39 3.22 -15.18
CA PHE A 52 -14.25 3.94 -13.93
C PHE A 52 -15.45 4.87 -13.70
N GLU A 53 -15.89 4.94 -12.44
CA GLU A 53 -16.98 5.83 -12.04
C GLU A 53 -16.55 7.30 -12.11
N ASP A 54 -15.36 7.60 -11.61
CA ASP A 54 -14.76 8.93 -11.58
C ASP A 54 -13.22 8.86 -11.61
N ILE A 55 -12.58 10.03 -11.54
CA ILE A 55 -11.12 10.14 -11.55
C ILE A 55 -10.51 9.55 -10.26
N TYR A 56 -11.21 9.59 -9.14
CA TYR A 56 -10.73 9.02 -7.89
C TYR A 56 -10.75 7.50 -7.93
N ASP A 57 -11.74 6.90 -8.60
CA ASP A 57 -11.80 5.47 -8.86
C ASP A 57 -10.63 5.00 -9.74
N LEU A 58 -10.31 5.75 -10.80
CA LEU A 58 -9.12 5.51 -11.60
C LEU A 58 -7.83 5.66 -10.78
N MET A 59 -7.73 6.69 -9.94
CA MET A 59 -6.57 6.89 -9.07
C MET A 59 -6.39 5.71 -8.11
N ARG A 60 -7.46 5.23 -7.49
CA ARG A 60 -7.46 4.05 -6.63
C ARG A 60 -6.93 2.82 -7.36
N TRP A 61 -7.52 2.52 -8.50
CA TRP A 61 -7.10 1.40 -9.33
C TRP A 61 -5.62 1.48 -9.71
N MET A 62 -5.15 2.66 -10.11
CA MET A 62 -3.75 2.90 -10.45
C MET A 62 -2.80 2.56 -9.28
N PHE A 63 -3.07 3.05 -8.08
CA PHE A 63 -2.23 2.75 -6.92
C PHE A 63 -2.33 1.29 -6.49
N GLN A 64 -3.50 0.64 -6.63
CA GLN A 64 -3.63 -0.80 -6.37
C GLN A 64 -2.76 -1.63 -7.31
N GLU A 65 -2.78 -1.32 -8.60
CA GLU A 65 -1.99 -2.06 -9.60
C GLU A 65 -0.50 -1.78 -9.48
N GLU A 66 -0.09 -0.55 -9.22
CA GLU A 66 1.31 -0.15 -9.27
C GLU A 66 2.03 -0.22 -7.91
N ALA A 67 1.38 0.16 -6.82
CA ALA A 67 1.99 0.24 -5.49
C ALA A 67 1.64 -0.97 -4.60
N VAL A 68 0.35 -1.23 -4.40
CA VAL A 68 -0.09 -2.29 -3.49
C VAL A 68 0.28 -3.67 -4.01
N SER A 69 0.27 -3.86 -5.33
CA SER A 69 0.70 -5.11 -5.97
C SER A 69 2.15 -5.49 -5.62
N LEU A 70 3.04 -4.52 -5.38
CA LEU A 70 4.43 -4.77 -4.99
C LEU A 70 4.53 -5.45 -3.62
N LEU A 71 3.67 -5.05 -2.68
CA LEU A 71 3.59 -5.70 -1.37
C LEU A 71 2.99 -7.10 -1.48
N ARG A 72 1.92 -7.28 -2.27
CA ARG A 72 1.25 -8.58 -2.45
C ARG A 72 2.15 -9.65 -3.07
N GLN A 73 3.08 -9.28 -3.94
CA GLN A 73 4.02 -10.23 -4.56
C GLN A 73 4.96 -10.90 -3.55
N HIS A 74 5.16 -10.30 -2.39
CA HIS A 74 6.06 -10.75 -1.33
C HIS A 74 5.32 -11.12 -0.04
N GLU A 75 4.00 -11.23 -0.10
CA GLU A 75 3.14 -11.56 1.02
C GLU A 75 3.44 -12.96 1.57
N GLY A 76 3.50 -13.09 2.91
CA GLY A 76 3.72 -14.37 3.59
C GLY A 76 5.09 -15.00 3.38
N THR A 77 6.07 -14.26 2.86
CA THR A 77 7.43 -14.75 2.65
C THR A 77 8.43 -14.00 3.54
N LEU A 78 9.63 -14.59 3.71
CA LEU A 78 10.78 -13.90 4.32
C LEU A 78 11.27 -12.70 3.49
N LEU A 79 10.59 -12.40 2.37
CA LEU A 79 10.95 -11.35 1.42
C LEU A 79 10.10 -10.08 1.54
N TRP A 80 9.36 -9.91 2.64
CA TRP A 80 8.53 -8.71 2.85
C TRP A 80 9.34 -7.40 2.79
N GLN A 81 10.63 -7.43 3.22
CA GLN A 81 11.53 -6.28 3.07
C GLN A 81 11.76 -5.91 1.59
N GLU A 82 11.77 -6.91 0.68
CA GLU A 82 11.90 -6.63 -0.75
C GLU A 82 10.64 -5.94 -1.30
N GLY A 83 9.46 -6.37 -0.87
CA GLY A 83 8.20 -5.68 -1.17
C GLY A 83 8.20 -4.23 -0.71
N LEU A 84 8.71 -3.96 0.50
CA LEU A 84 8.87 -2.59 1.00
C LEU A 84 9.91 -1.79 0.19
N ARG A 85 11.05 -2.36 -0.19
CA ARG A 85 12.03 -1.67 -1.05
C ARG A 85 11.43 -1.26 -2.37
N GLN A 86 10.66 -2.14 -3.00
CA GLN A 86 9.97 -1.84 -4.25
C GLN A 86 8.92 -0.75 -4.06
N LEU A 87 8.15 -0.80 -2.97
CA LEU A 87 7.17 0.24 -2.64
C LEU A 87 7.86 1.59 -2.43
N PHE A 88 8.90 1.68 -1.62
CA PHE A 88 9.64 2.93 -1.39
C PHE A 88 10.22 3.50 -2.69
N ARG A 89 10.80 2.66 -3.53
CA ARG A 89 11.28 3.07 -4.86
C ARG A 89 10.15 3.65 -5.70
N TYR A 90 9.00 2.98 -5.75
CA TYR A 90 7.83 3.49 -6.45
C TYR A 90 7.39 4.86 -5.91
N LEU A 91 7.35 5.02 -4.59
CA LEU A 91 6.97 6.28 -3.94
C LEU A 91 7.97 7.41 -4.24
N GLU A 92 9.27 7.13 -4.29
CA GLU A 92 10.30 8.10 -4.69
C GLU A 92 10.15 8.53 -6.14
N GLU A 93 10.06 7.56 -7.06
CA GLU A 93 9.89 7.80 -8.50
C GLU A 93 8.61 8.55 -8.83
N ASN A 94 7.56 8.37 -8.03
CA ASN A 94 6.24 8.98 -8.22
C ASN A 94 5.87 10.00 -7.13
N ARG A 95 6.88 10.61 -6.45
CA ARG A 95 6.64 11.47 -5.29
C ARG A 95 5.62 12.58 -5.55
N ALA A 96 5.70 13.27 -6.69
CA ALA A 96 4.77 14.33 -7.05
C ALA A 96 3.33 13.83 -7.16
N VAL A 97 3.14 12.64 -7.74
CA VAL A 97 1.83 11.97 -7.88
C VAL A 97 1.27 11.59 -6.51
N CYS A 98 2.11 10.98 -5.65
CA CYS A 98 1.72 10.58 -4.30
C CYS A 98 1.34 11.80 -3.44
N LEU A 99 2.11 12.89 -3.49
CA LEU A 99 1.80 14.14 -2.80
C LEU A 99 0.54 14.81 -3.35
N CYS A 100 0.28 14.73 -4.66
CA CYS A 100 -0.97 15.21 -5.25
C CYS A 100 -2.16 14.42 -4.70
N ALA A 101 -2.06 13.08 -4.62
CA ALA A 101 -3.10 12.23 -4.04
C ALA A 101 -3.36 12.57 -2.56
N LEU A 102 -2.32 12.64 -1.74
CA LEU A 102 -2.41 12.98 -0.30
C LEU A 102 -3.13 14.32 -0.05
N LYS A 103 -2.86 15.33 -0.90
CA LYS A 103 -3.46 16.66 -0.77
C LYS A 103 -4.91 16.71 -1.24
N SER A 104 -5.34 15.80 -2.10
CA SER A 104 -6.61 15.88 -2.83
C SER A 104 -7.76 15.16 -2.14
N VAL A 105 -7.49 14.01 -1.53
CA VAL A 105 -8.53 13.11 -1.01
C VAL A 105 -8.75 13.32 0.49
N GLY A 106 -7.92 14.14 1.13
CA GLY A 106 -7.87 14.20 2.59
C GLY A 106 -7.21 12.97 3.20
N ARG A 107 -6.60 13.14 4.37
CA ARG A 107 -5.85 12.09 5.08
C ARG A 107 -6.70 10.84 5.35
N ASP A 108 -7.97 11.04 5.70
CA ASP A 108 -8.85 9.97 6.15
C ASP A 108 -9.35 9.08 5.01
N ASP A 109 -9.61 9.63 3.85
CA ASP A 109 -10.14 8.87 2.71
C ASP A 109 -9.04 8.06 2.01
N LEU A 110 -7.85 8.64 1.85
CA LEU A 110 -6.69 7.92 1.31
C LEU A 110 -6.28 6.78 2.25
N LYS A 111 -6.29 7.05 3.56
CA LYS A 111 -6.00 6.07 4.59
C LYS A 111 -6.98 4.89 4.54
N ARG A 112 -8.29 5.15 4.54
CA ARG A 112 -9.31 4.09 4.44
C ARG A 112 -9.19 3.27 3.17
N PHE A 113 -8.79 3.90 2.08
CA PHE A 113 -8.63 3.25 0.80
C PHE A 113 -7.50 2.21 0.80
N PHE A 114 -6.33 2.58 1.33
CA PHE A 114 -5.21 1.64 1.44
C PHE A 114 -5.35 0.70 2.64
N GLU A 115 -6.17 1.07 3.64
CA GLU A 115 -6.36 0.29 4.86
C GLU A 115 -6.81 -1.15 4.59
N ALA A 116 -7.76 -1.35 3.68
CA ALA A 116 -8.27 -2.68 3.39
C ALA A 116 -7.22 -3.61 2.74
N ASP A 117 -6.49 -3.10 1.76
CA ASP A 117 -5.47 -3.89 1.05
C ASP A 117 -4.21 -4.13 1.90
N ILE A 118 -3.73 -3.09 2.57
CA ILE A 118 -2.58 -3.18 3.49
C ILE A 118 -2.95 -4.04 4.70
N HIS A 119 -4.17 -3.90 5.22
CA HIS A 119 -4.66 -4.72 6.32
C HIS A 119 -4.61 -6.21 5.96
N ALA A 120 -5.10 -6.60 4.79
CA ALA A 120 -5.08 -7.99 4.36
C ALA A 120 -3.65 -8.55 4.28
N ILE A 121 -2.69 -7.77 3.75
CA ILE A 121 -1.29 -8.16 3.64
C ILE A 121 -0.65 -8.30 5.04
N ILE A 122 -0.82 -7.30 5.89
CA ILE A 122 -0.24 -7.30 7.24
C ILE A 122 -0.89 -8.39 8.10
N HIS A 123 -2.21 -8.57 8.00
CA HIS A 123 -2.93 -9.60 8.75
C HIS A 123 -2.36 -11.00 8.49
N ARG A 124 -2.18 -11.38 7.23
CA ARG A 124 -1.57 -12.67 6.88
C ARG A 124 -0.14 -12.81 7.40
N THR A 125 0.64 -11.73 7.37
CA THR A 125 2.00 -11.74 7.92
C THR A 125 1.99 -11.93 9.43
N VAL A 126 1.09 -11.27 10.14
CA VAL A 126 0.93 -11.41 11.61
C VAL A 126 0.42 -12.82 11.97
N GLU A 127 -0.55 -13.36 11.21
CA GLU A 127 -1.02 -14.73 11.40
C GLU A 127 0.11 -15.75 11.21
N GLN A 128 0.86 -15.65 10.10
CA GLN A 128 1.96 -16.57 9.81
C GLN A 128 3.03 -16.52 10.92
N ILE A 129 3.45 -15.35 11.34
CA ILE A 129 4.40 -15.19 12.43
C ILE A 129 3.85 -15.77 13.74
N SER A 130 2.56 -15.55 14.03
CA SER A 130 1.91 -16.06 15.23
C SER A 130 1.85 -17.56 15.25
N GLU A 131 1.66 -18.21 14.11
CA GLU A 131 1.72 -19.67 13.95
C GLU A 131 3.14 -20.20 14.13
N ASP A 132 4.12 -19.59 13.46
CA ASP A 132 5.53 -20.01 13.49
C ASP A 132 6.13 -19.93 14.90
N VAL A 133 5.78 -18.89 15.65
CA VAL A 133 6.22 -18.69 17.05
C VAL A 133 5.36 -19.48 18.04
N GLY A 134 4.21 -19.99 17.62
CA GLY A 134 3.27 -20.74 18.48
C GLY A 134 2.53 -19.87 19.49
N ILE A 135 2.35 -18.57 19.18
CA ILE A 135 1.69 -17.56 20.06
C ILE A 135 0.25 -17.97 20.39
N ALA A 136 -0.43 -18.73 19.54
CA ALA A 136 -1.76 -19.26 19.80
C ALA A 136 -1.82 -20.14 21.07
N ARG A 137 -0.70 -20.78 21.45
CA ARG A 137 -0.59 -21.55 22.70
C ARG A 137 -0.50 -20.69 23.95
N ALA A 138 -0.17 -19.41 23.80
CA ALA A 138 -0.06 -18.43 24.90
C ALA A 138 -1.39 -17.72 25.23
N GLY A 139 -2.51 -18.20 24.70
CA GLY A 139 -3.83 -17.60 24.94
C GLY A 139 -4.12 -16.34 24.15
N VAL A 140 -3.31 -16.02 23.13
CA VAL A 140 -3.58 -14.90 22.21
C VAL A 140 -4.79 -15.27 21.35
N THR A 141 -5.80 -14.41 21.35
CA THR A 141 -7.05 -14.64 20.63
C THR A 141 -6.98 -14.08 19.20
N ALA A 142 -7.94 -14.49 18.36
CA ALA A 142 -8.11 -13.87 17.03
C ALA A 142 -8.37 -12.35 17.11
N GLU A 143 -9.02 -11.89 18.18
CA GLU A 143 -9.26 -10.46 18.42
C GLU A 143 -7.95 -9.71 18.72
N ASP A 144 -7.04 -10.33 19.47
CA ASP A 144 -5.70 -9.76 19.74
C ASP A 144 -4.89 -9.64 18.43
N ILE A 145 -4.94 -10.67 17.59
CA ILE A 145 -4.28 -10.66 16.26
C ILE A 145 -4.88 -9.54 15.39
N ALA A 146 -6.19 -9.39 15.36
CA ALA A 146 -6.85 -8.33 14.62
C ALA A 146 -6.45 -6.93 15.13
N LEU A 147 -6.37 -6.74 16.45
CA LEU A 147 -5.93 -5.48 17.06
C LEU A 147 -4.46 -5.19 16.75
N MET A 148 -3.57 -6.18 16.84
CA MET A 148 -2.16 -6.04 16.48
C MET A 148 -2.02 -5.65 15.00
N THR A 149 -2.75 -6.32 14.12
CA THR A 149 -2.80 -5.98 12.70
C THR A 149 -3.19 -4.52 12.49
N HIS A 150 -4.25 -4.08 13.13
CA HIS A 150 -4.71 -2.68 13.05
C HIS A 150 -3.61 -1.69 13.49
N VAL A 151 -2.93 -1.98 14.61
CA VAL A 151 -1.81 -1.13 15.09
C VAL A 151 -0.69 -1.04 14.06
N TYR A 152 -0.28 -2.16 13.46
CA TYR A 152 0.75 -2.16 12.41
C TYR A 152 0.31 -1.39 11.16
N VAL A 153 -0.94 -1.55 10.71
CA VAL A 153 -1.48 -0.83 9.56
C VAL A 153 -1.44 0.68 9.79
N VAL A 154 -1.93 1.13 10.95
CA VAL A 154 -1.95 2.56 11.29
C VAL A 154 -0.55 3.14 11.42
N ALA A 155 0.36 2.41 12.08
CA ALA A 155 1.74 2.84 12.24
C ALA A 155 2.46 2.92 10.89
N PHE A 156 2.33 1.89 10.06
CA PHE A 156 2.95 1.85 8.74
C PHE A 156 2.44 2.97 7.82
N ALA A 157 1.12 3.16 7.74
CA ALA A 157 0.53 4.24 6.95
C ALA A 157 1.01 5.62 7.41
N GLY A 158 1.07 5.84 8.74
CA GLY A 158 1.56 7.10 9.31
C GLY A 158 3.05 7.36 9.02
N VAL A 159 3.89 6.33 9.10
CA VAL A 159 5.32 6.44 8.77
C VAL A 159 5.52 6.77 7.29
N LEU A 160 4.79 6.08 6.38
CA LEU A 160 4.88 6.36 4.95
C LEU A 160 4.42 7.78 4.61
N GLU A 161 3.31 8.22 5.21
CA GLU A 161 2.80 9.57 5.02
C GLU A 161 3.81 10.63 5.49
N SER A 162 4.31 10.52 6.73
CA SER A 162 5.28 11.45 7.29
C SER A 162 6.59 11.47 6.51
N TRP A 163 7.01 10.32 5.99
CA TRP A 163 8.18 10.22 5.12
C TRP A 163 7.95 10.91 3.75
N LEU A 164 6.79 10.70 3.13
CA LEU A 164 6.42 11.39 1.87
C LEU A 164 6.34 12.90 2.06
N LEU A 165 5.84 13.37 3.20
CA LEU A 165 5.77 14.80 3.53
C LEU A 165 7.12 15.41 3.89
N GLY A 166 8.15 14.58 4.15
CA GLY A 166 9.48 15.02 4.58
C GLY A 166 9.56 15.35 6.07
N GLU A 167 8.59 14.91 6.86
CA GLU A 167 8.60 15.02 8.33
C GLU A 167 9.55 13.99 8.97
N ILE A 168 9.81 12.88 8.29
CA ILE A 168 10.79 11.86 8.65
C ILE A 168 11.95 11.92 7.65
N GLU A 169 13.13 12.34 8.13
CA GLU A 169 14.36 12.42 7.35
C GLU A 169 15.19 11.12 7.52
N ARG A 170 14.67 10.03 6.94
CA ARG A 170 15.32 8.72 6.92
C ARG A 170 15.32 8.15 5.49
N THR A 171 16.33 7.37 5.17
CA THR A 171 16.34 6.62 3.91
C THR A 171 15.35 5.45 3.95
N PRO A 172 14.87 4.96 2.80
CA PRO A 172 14.04 3.76 2.75
C PRO A 172 14.68 2.57 3.47
N GLU A 173 15.98 2.36 3.31
CA GLU A 173 16.72 1.28 3.94
C GLU A 173 16.71 1.39 5.47
N GLU A 174 16.91 2.60 6.02
CA GLU A 174 16.83 2.84 7.47
C GLU A 174 15.43 2.57 8.02
N LEU A 175 14.37 2.91 7.27
CA LEU A 175 12.98 2.64 7.67
C LEU A 175 12.66 1.14 7.61
N ILE A 176 13.17 0.42 6.62
CA ILE A 176 12.99 -1.04 6.50
C ILE A 176 13.72 -1.75 7.64
N VAL A 177 14.96 -1.36 7.94
CA VAL A 177 15.72 -1.91 9.07
C VAL A 177 15.01 -1.62 10.40
N PHE A 178 14.49 -0.40 10.58
CA PHE A 178 13.71 -0.05 11.77
C PHE A 178 12.45 -0.91 11.90
N ALA A 179 11.71 -1.10 10.81
CA ALA A 179 10.50 -1.94 10.80
C ALA A 179 10.83 -3.40 11.14
N ASP A 180 11.96 -3.93 10.62
CA ASP A 180 12.42 -5.27 10.93
C ASP A 180 12.80 -5.42 12.40
N CYS A 181 13.60 -4.51 12.95
CA CYS A 181 13.93 -4.50 14.37
C CYS A 181 12.68 -4.42 15.27
N PHE A 182 11.75 -3.54 14.93
CA PHE A 182 10.49 -3.38 15.67
C PHE A 182 9.67 -4.67 15.68
N LEU A 183 9.57 -5.36 14.54
CA LEU A 183 8.87 -6.64 14.42
C LEU A 183 9.58 -7.73 15.24
N GLN A 184 10.91 -7.84 15.14
CA GLN A 184 11.72 -8.82 15.88
C GLN A 184 11.61 -8.62 17.41
N ASP A 185 11.59 -7.38 17.87
CA ASP A 185 11.42 -7.07 19.29
C ASP A 185 10.03 -7.48 19.81
N HIS A 186 8.99 -7.32 18.99
CA HIS A 186 7.64 -7.79 19.33
C HIS A 186 7.58 -9.31 19.43
N ILE A 187 8.17 -10.02 18.46
CA ILE A 187 8.23 -11.50 18.44
C ILE A 187 8.96 -11.97 19.70
N ARG A 188 10.17 -11.46 19.96
CA ARG A 188 10.96 -11.82 21.15
C ARG A 188 10.24 -11.52 22.46
N GLY A 189 9.55 -10.37 22.53
CA GLY A 189 8.74 -10.01 23.68
C GLY A 189 7.57 -10.97 23.90
N ALA A 190 6.97 -11.51 22.84
CA ALA A 190 5.94 -12.53 22.91
C ALA A 190 6.51 -13.86 23.42
N GLU A 191 7.65 -14.33 22.88
CA GLU A 191 8.35 -15.55 23.32
C GLU A 191 8.71 -15.52 24.80
N ILE A 192 9.26 -14.40 25.29
CA ILE A 192 9.61 -14.22 26.70
C ILE A 192 8.35 -14.32 27.59
N ARG A 193 7.25 -13.69 27.19
CA ARG A 193 5.99 -13.79 27.95
C ARG A 193 5.47 -15.22 28.00
N MET A 194 5.58 -16.00 26.91
CA MET A 194 5.18 -17.41 26.87
C MET A 194 6.00 -18.26 27.85
N GLN A 195 7.32 -18.08 27.86
CA GLN A 195 8.20 -18.79 28.80
C GLN A 195 7.84 -18.51 30.26
N HIS A 196 7.43 -17.29 30.60
CA HIS A 196 7.05 -16.92 31.98
C HIS A 196 5.65 -17.44 32.36
N LEU A 197 4.77 -17.68 31.41
CA LEU A 197 3.43 -18.23 31.65
C LEU A 197 3.42 -19.76 31.74
N GLY A 198 4.55 -20.42 31.49
CA GLY A 198 4.70 -21.88 31.66
C GLY A 198 3.95 -22.70 30.59
N VAL A 199 3.72 -22.11 29.40
CA VAL A 199 3.08 -22.77 28.26
C VAL A 199 4.14 -23.20 27.25
#